data_546dfbe89b9c630ea26e498a62cdaf2f
#
_entry.id   546dfbe89b9c630ea26e498a62cdaf2f
#
_cell.length_a   1.000
_cell.length_b   1.000
_cell.length_c   1.000
_cell.angle_alpha   90.00
_cell.angle_beta   90.00
_cell.angle_gamma   90.00
#
_symmetry.space_group_name_H-M   'P 1'
#
loop_
_entity.id
_entity.type
_entity.pdbx_description
1 polymer ?
#
loop_
_entity_poly.entity_id
_entity_poly.type
_entity_poly.pdbx_seq_one_letter_code
_entity_poly.pdbx_strand_id
1 'polypeptide(L)'
;MYYQNTRGLNSKTVSFFNSVYTTNFDIIGLTETWLNENVSNCELFSSDYNVVRKDRNFLATDKSRGGGVLLAFKSDIAFEKINLDNTLFSSLTQMDIICVKVYNDSYFFYIFLLYVPPAQPVKFYQMFFEAFGSLDFIVGADIVIVGDFNLPDFVQNNLPEYCDNPNFPP
;
A
#
# COMPACT_ATOMS: atom_id res chain seq x y z
N MET A 1 6.26 10.94 -2.03
CA MET A 1 5.88 9.50 -2.06
C MET A 1 5.58 9.08 -3.49
N TYR A 2 6.04 7.91 -3.90
CA TYR A 2 5.71 7.27 -5.18
C TYR A 2 4.80 6.08 -4.95
N TYR A 3 3.82 5.84 -5.83
CA TYR A 3 2.94 4.67 -5.78
C TYR A 3 2.83 4.01 -7.15
N GLN A 4 2.81 2.67 -7.18
CA GLN A 4 2.60 1.89 -8.42
C GLN A 4 1.93 0.54 -8.15
N ASN A 5 0.97 0.15 -8.99
CA ASN A 5 0.58 -1.25 -9.18
C ASN A 5 1.59 -1.89 -10.14
N THR A 6 2.38 -2.86 -9.64
CA THR A 6 3.53 -3.40 -10.39
C THR A 6 3.19 -4.58 -11.29
N ARG A 7 2.03 -5.21 -11.08
CA ARG A 7 1.63 -6.44 -11.81
C ARG A 7 2.74 -7.49 -11.82
N GLY A 8 3.35 -7.72 -10.65
CA GLY A 8 4.43 -8.67 -10.44
C GLY A 8 5.83 -8.10 -10.59
N LEU A 9 6.65 -8.28 -9.54
CA LEU A 9 8.05 -7.86 -9.48
C LEU A 9 9.04 -8.98 -9.78
N ASN A 10 8.66 -10.26 -9.59
CA ASN A 10 9.58 -11.40 -9.68
C ASN A 10 10.43 -11.46 -10.95
N SER A 11 9.89 -11.03 -12.09
CA SER A 11 10.61 -10.99 -13.37
C SER A 11 11.24 -9.64 -13.69
N LYS A 12 11.12 -8.66 -12.78
CA LYS A 12 11.51 -7.26 -13.02
C LYS A 12 12.45 -6.73 -11.92
N THR A 13 12.97 -7.57 -11.03
CA THR A 13 13.76 -7.16 -9.86
C THR A 13 14.92 -6.24 -10.24
N VAL A 14 15.72 -6.61 -11.24
CA VAL A 14 16.90 -5.83 -11.68
C VAL A 14 16.49 -4.47 -12.24
N SER A 15 15.48 -4.44 -13.12
CA SER A 15 15.03 -3.17 -13.72
C SER A 15 14.39 -2.26 -12.67
N PHE A 16 13.65 -2.85 -11.73
CA PHE A 16 13.04 -2.13 -10.62
C PHE A 16 14.11 -1.54 -9.68
N PHE A 17 15.10 -2.34 -9.27
CA PHE A 17 16.22 -1.87 -8.45
C PHE A 17 16.92 -0.65 -9.08
N ASN A 18 17.23 -0.73 -10.37
CA ASN A 18 17.87 0.38 -11.10
C ASN A 18 16.97 1.63 -11.14
N SER A 19 15.66 1.45 -11.30
CA SER A 19 14.70 2.56 -11.28
C SER A 19 14.64 3.23 -9.92
N VAL A 20 14.59 2.47 -8.83
CA VAL A 20 14.61 2.99 -7.45
C VAL A 20 15.88 3.79 -7.20
N TYR A 21 17.03 3.25 -7.61
CA TYR A 21 18.33 3.90 -7.43
C TYR A 21 18.41 5.26 -8.15
N THR A 22 17.80 5.38 -9.33
CA THR A 22 17.85 6.61 -10.12
C THR A 22 16.81 7.66 -9.71
N THR A 23 15.64 7.25 -9.22
CA THR A 23 14.52 8.16 -8.90
C THR A 23 14.57 8.74 -7.50
N ASN A 24 15.21 8.05 -6.56
CA ASN A 24 15.49 8.52 -5.19
C ASN A 24 14.27 9.06 -4.42
N PHE A 25 13.12 8.37 -4.52
CA PHE A 25 11.92 8.72 -3.77
C PHE A 25 12.07 8.41 -2.27
N ASP A 26 11.54 9.26 -1.40
CA ASP A 26 11.62 9.09 0.06
C ASP A 26 10.74 7.93 0.55
N ILE A 27 9.55 7.77 -0.02
CA ILE A 27 8.61 6.70 0.31
C ILE A 27 8.10 6.09 -1.00
N ILE A 28 8.12 4.76 -1.07
CA ILE A 28 7.66 3.99 -2.23
C ILE A 28 6.60 3.00 -1.75
N GLY A 29 5.40 3.09 -2.35
CA GLY A 29 4.30 2.15 -2.11
C GLY A 29 4.00 1.33 -3.36
N LEU A 30 3.94 0.01 -3.21
CA LEU A 30 3.70 -0.90 -4.32
C LEU A 30 2.57 -1.87 -4.00
N THR A 31 1.70 -2.10 -4.99
CA THR A 31 0.69 -3.15 -4.95
C THR A 31 0.91 -4.15 -6.08
N GLU A 32 0.25 -5.31 -5.99
CA GLU A 32 0.42 -6.40 -6.98
C GLU A 32 1.88 -6.83 -7.10
N THR A 33 2.59 -6.92 -5.99
CA THR A 33 4.03 -7.24 -5.99
C THR A 33 4.30 -8.67 -6.42
N TRP A 34 3.39 -9.61 -6.11
CA TRP A 34 3.49 -11.05 -6.35
C TRP A 34 4.75 -11.67 -5.75
N LEU A 35 5.29 -11.01 -4.73
CA LEU A 35 6.47 -11.49 -4.01
C LEU A 35 6.09 -12.66 -3.09
N ASN A 36 7.10 -13.42 -2.74
CA ASN A 36 7.05 -14.49 -1.76
C ASN A 36 8.34 -14.50 -0.94
N GLU A 37 8.43 -15.41 0.02
CA GLU A 37 9.57 -15.54 0.92
C GLU A 37 10.93 -15.80 0.25
N ASN A 38 10.93 -16.29 -1.00
CA ASN A 38 12.17 -16.59 -1.75
C ASN A 38 12.82 -15.34 -2.35
N VAL A 39 12.12 -14.21 -2.41
CA VAL A 39 12.66 -12.95 -2.92
C VAL A 39 13.06 -12.06 -1.75
N SER A 40 14.35 -11.81 -1.61
CA SER A 40 14.88 -10.94 -0.57
C SER A 40 14.63 -9.46 -0.86
N ASN A 41 14.47 -8.65 0.19
CA ASN A 41 14.31 -7.20 0.04
C ASN A 41 15.55 -6.56 -0.62
N CYS A 42 16.75 -7.10 -0.43
CA CYS A 42 17.99 -6.59 -1.04
C CYS A 42 18.06 -6.80 -2.57
N GLU A 43 17.19 -7.62 -3.14
CA GLU A 43 17.06 -7.74 -4.59
C GLU A 43 16.27 -6.58 -5.21
N LEU A 44 15.52 -5.83 -4.38
CA LEU A 44 14.63 -4.76 -4.81
C LEU A 44 15.12 -3.38 -4.38
N PHE A 45 15.79 -3.29 -3.23
CA PHE A 45 16.21 -2.05 -2.61
C PHE A 45 17.63 -2.16 -2.08
N SER A 46 18.39 -1.05 -2.17
CA SER A 46 19.67 -0.91 -1.49
C SER A 46 19.47 -0.76 0.04
N SER A 47 20.57 -0.75 0.79
CA SER A 47 20.58 -0.49 2.24
C SER A 47 20.05 0.90 2.63
N ASP A 48 19.83 1.79 1.64
CA ASP A 48 19.28 3.13 1.86
C ASP A 48 17.77 3.11 2.12
N TYR A 49 17.14 1.93 2.03
CA TYR A 49 15.71 1.76 2.28
C TYR A 49 15.42 0.69 3.32
N ASN A 50 14.49 1.02 4.21
CA ASN A 50 13.82 0.07 5.11
C ASN A 50 12.52 -0.38 4.47
N VAL A 51 12.27 -1.69 4.42
CA VAL A 51 11.13 -2.27 3.69
C VAL A 51 10.17 -2.97 4.63
N VAL A 52 8.89 -2.66 4.51
CA VAL A 52 7.77 -3.39 5.13
C VAL A 52 6.93 -3.97 4.02
N ARG A 53 6.70 -5.29 4.05
CA ARG A 53 5.85 -5.93 3.04
C ARG A 53 4.89 -6.93 3.67
N LYS A 54 3.81 -7.19 2.97
CA LYS A 54 2.86 -8.27 3.22
C LYS A 54 2.66 -9.01 1.91
N ASP A 55 3.30 -10.16 1.81
CA ASP A 55 3.11 -11.06 0.68
C ASP A 55 1.76 -11.75 0.81
N ARG A 56 1.10 -12.01 -0.32
CA ARG A 56 -0.18 -12.69 -0.30
C ARG A 56 -0.02 -14.13 0.13
N ASN A 57 -0.86 -14.55 1.07
CA ASN A 57 -0.95 -15.96 1.41
C ASN A 57 -1.77 -16.71 0.34
N PHE A 58 -1.08 -17.34 -0.61
CA PHE A 58 -1.69 -18.09 -1.69
C PHE A 58 -2.49 -19.32 -1.20
N LEU A 59 -2.09 -19.91 -0.07
CA LEU A 59 -2.81 -21.04 0.54
C LEU A 59 -4.19 -20.62 1.07
N ALA A 60 -4.31 -19.37 1.56
CA ALA A 60 -5.57 -18.87 2.09
C ALA A 60 -6.51 -18.31 1.00
N THR A 61 -6.00 -18.00 -0.19
CA THR A 61 -6.77 -17.33 -1.24
C THR A 61 -7.12 -18.21 -2.43
N ASP A 62 -6.64 -19.45 -2.46
CA ASP A 62 -6.81 -20.42 -3.58
C ASP A 62 -6.41 -19.84 -4.96
N LYS A 63 -5.49 -18.87 -4.96
CA LYS A 63 -4.98 -18.20 -6.17
C LYS A 63 -3.48 -18.41 -6.27
N SER A 64 -3.01 -18.72 -7.46
CA SER A 64 -1.58 -18.91 -7.74
C SER A 64 -0.82 -17.62 -8.07
N ARG A 65 -1.52 -16.50 -8.25
CA ARG A 65 -0.95 -15.19 -8.60
C ARG A 65 -1.80 -14.05 -8.07
N GLY A 66 -1.20 -12.87 -7.97
CA GLY A 66 -1.85 -11.61 -7.62
C GLY A 66 -1.60 -11.17 -6.20
N GLY A 67 -1.83 -9.89 -5.93
CA GLY A 67 -1.74 -9.28 -4.62
C GLY A 67 -0.31 -9.07 -4.11
N GLY A 68 -0.23 -8.89 -2.81
CA GLY A 68 0.98 -8.46 -2.12
C GLY A 68 1.16 -6.94 -2.17
N VAL A 69 1.54 -6.36 -1.03
CA VAL A 69 1.79 -4.93 -0.86
C VAL A 69 3.13 -4.70 -0.20
N LEU A 70 3.80 -3.59 -0.56
CA LEU A 70 5.13 -3.25 -0.06
C LEU A 70 5.25 -1.73 0.13
N LEU A 71 5.72 -1.32 1.31
CA LEU A 71 6.18 0.04 1.58
C LEU A 71 7.69 0.03 1.80
N ALA A 72 8.40 0.94 1.13
CA ALA A 72 9.81 1.19 1.38
C ALA A 72 9.99 2.66 1.77
N PHE A 73 10.82 2.89 2.77
CA PHE A 73 11.14 4.19 3.33
C PHE A 73 12.65 4.40 3.26
N LYS A 74 13.10 5.58 2.90
CA LYS A 74 14.51 5.93 3.09
C LYS A 74 14.95 5.68 4.53
N SER A 75 16.18 5.29 4.72
CA SER A 75 16.74 4.86 6.02
C SER A 75 16.70 5.92 7.10
N ASP A 76 16.62 7.21 6.73
CA ASP A 76 16.48 8.36 7.62
C ASP A 76 15.04 8.67 8.04
N ILE A 77 14.05 7.98 7.47
CA ILE A 77 12.64 8.13 7.85
C ILE A 77 12.30 7.16 8.98
N ALA A 78 11.91 7.71 10.13
CA ALA A 78 11.46 6.92 11.25
C ALA A 78 10.00 6.49 11.05
N PHE A 79 9.74 5.19 11.23
CA PHE A 79 8.40 4.64 11.14
C PHE A 79 8.20 3.43 12.05
N GLU A 80 6.95 3.11 12.32
CA GLU A 80 6.52 1.93 13.07
C GLU A 80 5.41 1.22 12.29
N LYS A 81 5.54 -0.11 12.12
CA LYS A 81 4.46 -0.93 11.54
C LYS A 81 3.37 -1.15 12.58
N ILE A 82 2.14 -0.80 12.23
CA ILE A 82 0.97 -1.01 13.07
C ILE A 82 0.37 -2.39 12.79
N ASN A 83 0.17 -3.17 13.84
CA ASN A 83 -0.50 -4.47 13.74
C ASN A 83 -2.02 -4.27 13.70
N LEU A 84 -2.67 -4.79 12.66
CA LEU A 84 -4.12 -4.76 12.47
C LEU A 84 -4.81 -6.09 12.79
N ASP A 85 -4.11 -7.11 13.30
CA ASP A 85 -4.67 -8.45 13.52
C ASP A 85 -5.81 -8.49 14.54
N ASN A 86 -5.78 -7.59 15.53
CA ASN A 86 -6.82 -7.47 16.55
C ASN A 86 -7.92 -6.45 16.18
N THR A 87 -8.01 -6.05 14.91
CA THR A 87 -9.01 -5.13 14.40
C THR A 87 -10.00 -5.84 13.48
N LEU A 88 -11.07 -5.16 13.08
CA LEU A 88 -12.03 -5.69 12.11
C LEU A 88 -11.37 -6.00 10.74
N PHE A 89 -10.20 -5.44 10.45
CA PHE A 89 -9.44 -5.77 9.23
C PHE A 89 -9.02 -7.24 9.15
N SER A 90 -8.88 -7.93 10.27
CA SER A 90 -8.57 -9.37 10.30
C SER A 90 -9.63 -10.23 9.60
N SER A 91 -10.88 -9.76 9.53
CA SER A 91 -11.97 -10.43 8.82
C SER A 91 -11.93 -10.21 7.29
N LEU A 92 -11.19 -9.21 6.83
CA LEU A 92 -11.08 -8.86 5.40
C LEU A 92 -9.94 -9.60 4.71
N THR A 93 -9.95 -10.93 4.80
CA THR A 93 -8.85 -11.81 4.33
C THR A 93 -8.57 -11.72 2.84
N GLN A 94 -9.50 -11.17 2.05
CA GLN A 94 -9.36 -11.03 0.61
C GLN A 94 -8.41 -9.89 0.21
N MET A 95 -8.18 -8.90 1.08
CA MET A 95 -7.31 -7.76 0.80
C MET A 95 -5.93 -7.91 1.43
N ASP A 96 -4.96 -7.25 0.82
CA ASP A 96 -3.65 -7.04 1.44
C ASP A 96 -3.57 -5.59 1.92
N ILE A 97 -3.19 -5.39 3.17
CA ILE A 97 -3.08 -4.06 3.79
C ILE A 97 -1.85 -3.99 4.69
N ILE A 98 -1.14 -2.88 4.62
CA ILE A 98 -0.10 -2.46 5.57
C ILE A 98 -0.52 -1.12 6.15
N CYS A 99 -0.41 -0.98 7.47
CA CYS A 99 -0.51 0.30 8.16
C CYS A 99 0.84 0.62 8.81
N VAL A 100 1.31 1.85 8.61
CA VAL A 100 2.55 2.36 9.20
C VAL A 100 2.30 3.73 9.80
N LYS A 101 2.82 3.99 10.99
CA LYS A 101 2.97 5.31 11.55
C LYS A 101 4.34 5.86 11.15
N VAL A 102 4.35 6.97 10.42
CA VAL A 102 5.57 7.74 10.11
C VAL A 102 5.64 8.91 11.07
N TYR A 103 6.82 9.18 11.65
CA TYR A 103 6.95 10.19 12.68
C TYR A 103 8.33 10.83 12.72
N ASN A 104 8.36 12.02 13.30
CA ASN A 104 9.56 12.71 13.76
C ASN A 104 9.28 13.33 15.16
N ASP A 105 10.18 14.14 15.68
CA ASP A 105 10.07 14.73 17.03
C ASP A 105 8.81 15.59 17.23
N SER A 106 8.22 16.13 16.16
CA SER A 106 7.14 17.13 16.23
C SER A 106 5.84 16.72 15.56
N TYR A 107 5.86 15.68 14.74
CA TYR A 107 4.74 15.35 13.87
C TYR A 107 4.69 13.87 13.54
N PHE A 108 3.48 13.34 13.36
CA PHE A 108 3.27 11.98 12.84
C PHE A 108 2.03 11.92 11.96
N PHE A 109 2.00 10.92 11.10
CA PHE A 109 0.83 10.57 10.29
C PHE A 109 0.82 9.07 10.00
N TYR A 110 -0.33 8.56 9.58
CA TYR A 110 -0.46 7.15 9.21
C TYR A 110 -0.53 6.99 7.70
N ILE A 111 0.15 5.94 7.19
CA ILE A 111 0.02 5.49 5.81
C ILE A 111 -0.67 4.13 5.82
N PHE A 112 -1.77 4.02 5.10
CA PHE A 112 -2.42 2.77 4.77
C PHE A 112 -2.17 2.47 3.30
N LEU A 113 -1.40 1.42 3.02
CA LEU A 113 -1.22 0.89 1.67
C LEU A 113 -2.04 -0.37 1.54
N LEU A 114 -2.93 -0.42 0.55
CA LEU A 114 -3.84 -1.54 0.39
C LEU A 114 -4.00 -2.00 -1.06
N TYR A 115 -4.33 -3.26 -1.20
CA TYR A 115 -4.76 -3.87 -2.45
C TYR A 115 -6.05 -4.64 -2.22
N VAL A 116 -7.10 -4.25 -2.90
CA VAL A 116 -8.38 -4.96 -2.94
C VAL A 116 -8.45 -5.73 -4.26
N PRO A 117 -8.65 -7.05 -4.26
CA PRO A 117 -8.84 -7.78 -5.50
C PRO A 117 -10.07 -7.28 -6.27
N PRO A 118 -10.07 -7.36 -7.61
CA PRO A 118 -11.21 -6.96 -8.42
C PRO A 118 -12.47 -7.78 -8.11
N ALA A 119 -13.62 -7.23 -8.48
CA ALA A 119 -14.94 -7.85 -8.37
C ALA A 119 -15.38 -8.17 -6.92
N GLN A 120 -14.96 -7.36 -5.94
CA GLN A 120 -15.49 -7.48 -4.59
C GLN A 120 -16.95 -6.96 -4.53
N PRO A 121 -17.83 -7.61 -3.74
CA PRO A 121 -19.19 -7.16 -3.55
C PRO A 121 -19.24 -5.84 -2.74
N VAL A 122 -20.30 -5.06 -2.90
CA VAL A 122 -20.52 -3.80 -2.15
C VAL A 122 -20.37 -3.99 -0.64
N LYS A 123 -20.86 -5.13 -0.12
CA LYS A 123 -20.73 -5.48 1.31
C LYS A 123 -19.29 -5.51 1.79
N PHE A 124 -18.32 -5.91 0.94
CA PHE A 124 -16.91 -5.89 1.30
C PHE A 124 -16.42 -4.47 1.60
N TYR A 125 -16.80 -3.50 0.78
CA TYR A 125 -16.42 -2.11 0.99
C TYR A 125 -17.11 -1.48 2.21
N GLN A 126 -18.36 -1.89 2.50
CA GLN A 126 -19.04 -1.48 3.74
C GLN A 126 -18.26 -1.98 4.96
N MET A 127 -17.88 -3.26 4.99
CA MET A 127 -17.04 -3.84 6.06
C MET A 127 -15.67 -3.15 6.14
N PHE A 128 -15.08 -2.79 4.99
CA PHE A 128 -13.82 -2.04 4.97
C PHE A 128 -13.97 -0.68 5.66
N PHE A 129 -15.00 0.10 5.33
CA PHE A 129 -15.22 1.41 5.96
C PHE A 129 -15.60 1.29 7.45
N GLU A 130 -16.35 0.27 7.84
CA GLU A 130 -16.61 -0.04 9.25
C GLU A 130 -15.32 -0.36 10.01
N ALA A 131 -14.47 -1.21 9.42
CA ALA A 131 -13.17 -1.55 10.01
C ALA A 131 -12.29 -0.31 10.15
N PHE A 132 -12.26 0.56 9.14
CA PHE A 132 -11.50 1.80 9.17
C PHE A 132 -12.02 2.76 10.26
N GLY A 133 -13.34 2.94 10.33
CA GLY A 133 -13.99 3.79 11.33
C GLY A 133 -13.84 3.29 12.78
N SER A 134 -13.49 2.01 12.97
CA SER A 134 -13.25 1.42 14.31
C SER A 134 -11.83 1.59 14.85
N LEU A 135 -10.94 2.24 14.09
CA LEU A 135 -9.55 2.43 14.51
C LEU A 135 -9.40 3.67 15.39
N ASP A 136 -9.41 3.49 16.70
CA ASP A 136 -9.28 4.60 17.66
C ASP A 136 -7.98 5.41 17.50
N PHE A 137 -6.89 4.74 17.10
CA PHE A 137 -5.55 5.37 17.00
C PHE A 137 -5.43 6.39 15.85
N ILE A 138 -6.37 6.41 14.89
CA ILE A 138 -6.35 7.39 13.80
C ILE A 138 -7.19 8.64 14.11
N VAL A 139 -7.92 8.67 15.21
CA VAL A 139 -8.79 9.80 15.55
C VAL A 139 -7.94 11.06 15.78
N GLY A 140 -8.18 12.10 14.97
CA GLY A 140 -7.42 13.34 15.02
C GLY A 140 -6.02 13.30 14.43
N ALA A 141 -5.61 12.20 13.81
CA ALA A 141 -4.33 12.06 13.11
C ALA A 141 -4.48 12.34 11.61
N ASP A 142 -3.41 12.79 10.98
CA ASP A 142 -3.33 12.87 9.53
C ASP A 142 -3.16 11.46 8.95
N ILE A 143 -3.85 11.18 7.83
CA ILE A 143 -3.92 9.86 7.25
C ILE A 143 -3.69 9.95 5.74
N VAL A 144 -2.83 9.10 5.22
CA VAL A 144 -2.65 8.86 3.80
C VAL A 144 -3.15 7.45 3.48
N ILE A 145 -4.18 7.34 2.66
CA ILE A 145 -4.67 6.05 2.16
C ILE A 145 -4.30 5.97 0.69
N VAL A 146 -3.52 4.97 0.33
CA VAL A 146 -3.05 4.77 -1.04
C VAL A 146 -3.16 3.29 -1.41
N GLY A 147 -3.42 3.00 -2.67
CA GLY A 147 -3.50 1.62 -3.12
C GLY A 147 -4.40 1.41 -4.32
N ASP A 148 -4.64 0.14 -4.62
CA ASP A 148 -5.55 -0.29 -5.67
C ASP A 148 -6.84 -0.81 -5.04
N PHE A 149 -7.90 -0.01 -5.12
CA PHE A 149 -9.21 -0.34 -4.56
C PHE A 149 -10.07 -1.21 -5.47
N ASN A 150 -9.74 -1.29 -6.75
CA ASN A 150 -10.53 -2.03 -7.76
C ASN A 150 -12.04 -1.77 -7.67
N LEU A 151 -12.41 -0.48 -7.52
CA LEU A 151 -13.80 -0.04 -7.49
C LEU A 151 -14.32 0.07 -8.93
N PRO A 152 -15.19 -0.85 -9.39
CA PRO A 152 -15.59 -0.89 -10.81
C PRO A 152 -16.44 0.29 -11.24
N ASP A 153 -17.16 0.90 -10.31
CA ASP A 153 -18.15 1.95 -10.60
C ASP A 153 -17.76 3.32 -10.03
N PHE A 154 -16.46 3.52 -9.72
CA PHE A 154 -15.98 4.85 -9.38
C PHE A 154 -15.90 5.67 -10.65
N VAL A 155 -17.07 6.09 -11.15
CA VAL A 155 -17.17 6.95 -12.32
C VAL A 155 -16.65 8.32 -11.91
N GLN A 156 -15.74 8.88 -12.68
CA GLN A 156 -15.16 10.23 -12.53
C GLN A 156 -16.20 11.36 -12.45
N ASN A 157 -17.49 11.05 -12.64
CA ASN A 157 -18.59 11.99 -12.70
C ASN A 157 -18.94 12.69 -11.37
N ASN A 158 -18.31 12.30 -10.25
CA ASN A 158 -18.53 12.91 -8.93
C ASN A 158 -17.29 13.58 -8.34
N LEU A 159 -16.20 13.68 -9.11
CA LEU A 159 -15.09 14.53 -8.68
C LEU A 159 -15.51 15.99 -8.92
N PRO A 160 -15.45 16.87 -7.91
CA PRO A 160 -15.64 18.29 -8.18
C PRO A 160 -14.60 18.75 -9.19
N GLU A 161 -14.97 19.68 -10.08
CA GLU A 161 -14.17 20.24 -11.19
C GLU A 161 -12.81 20.86 -10.77
N TYR A 162 -12.35 20.59 -9.54
CA TYR A 162 -11.09 21.09 -8.99
C TYR A 162 -9.82 20.37 -9.50
N CYS A 163 -9.97 19.33 -10.31
CA CYS A 163 -8.82 18.58 -10.84
C CYS A 163 -8.17 19.18 -12.10
N ASP A 164 -8.77 20.22 -12.68
CA ASP A 164 -8.19 20.93 -13.82
C ASP A 164 -7.33 22.13 -13.38
N ASN A 165 -6.38 21.90 -12.46
CA ASN A 165 -5.36 22.90 -12.17
C ASN A 165 -4.25 22.76 -13.24
N PRO A 166 -4.12 23.72 -14.18
CA PRO A 166 -3.14 23.66 -15.29
C PRO A 166 -1.67 23.73 -14.81
N ASN A 167 -1.43 23.85 -13.50
CA ASN A 167 -0.10 23.90 -12.91
C ASN A 167 0.40 22.55 -12.37
N PHE A 168 -0.39 21.47 -12.48
CA PHE A 168 0.11 20.12 -12.23
C PHE A 168 0.46 19.46 -13.56
N PRO A 169 1.72 19.07 -13.80
CA PRO A 169 2.11 18.31 -14.98
C PRO A 169 1.42 16.95 -15.00
N PRO A 170 1.13 16.41 -16.20
CA PRO A 170 0.47 15.13 -16.39
C PRO A 170 1.31 13.96 -15.88
#